data_fe874e5b4b63764535115765c0385956
#
_entry.id   fe874e5b4b63764535115765c0385956
#
_cell.length_a   1.000
_cell.length_b   1.000
_cell.length_c   1.000
_cell.angle_alpha   90.00
_cell.angle_beta   90.00
_cell.angle_gamma   90.00
#
_symmetry.space_group_name_H-M   'P 1'
#
loop_
_entity.id
_entity.type
_entity.pdbx_description
1 polymer ?
#
loop_
_entity_poly.entity_id
_entity_poly.type
_entity_poly.pdbx_seq_one_letter_code
_entity_poly.pdbx_strand_id
1 'polypeptide(L)'
;TRQLSSLAQVSPLEEALRTISRQSEQPHVRQILSDVHAGVVEGQRLSEAMRRESNSFPALYRAMIAAGEGAGTLPLITERLAVLLERQAEMRGKLIGALAYPAILSLVATLVVMGLMVSVVPRVVEQFDNVDQQLPLITRIVIGISAFLASYYWALILVAVIGAFLFAQALKRPAFRMSVDRNILRIPLLGKLLRNLHAARMARTLATMVASRLPLLEGLRLTGGTIRNKVLSAANDDIVEAVRSGGSLSGAMRTSGVFPPLLVYLTASGESAGQLDQMLERAA
;
A
#
# COMPACT_ATOMS: atom_id res chain seq x y z
N THR A 1 5.75 17.11 5.75
CA THR A 1 6.55 17.29 4.50
C THR A 1 6.14 18.56 3.77
N ARG A 2 4.83 18.81 3.52
CA ARG A 2 4.38 20.05 2.84
C ARG A 2 4.84 21.31 3.57
N GLN A 3 4.66 21.39 4.90
CA GLN A 3 5.16 22.52 5.70
C GLN A 3 6.68 22.70 5.58
N LEU A 4 7.43 21.60 5.59
CA LEU A 4 8.88 21.65 5.41
C LEU A 4 9.25 22.19 4.02
N SER A 5 8.56 21.75 2.98
CA SER A 5 8.75 22.26 1.61
C SER A 5 8.52 23.76 1.52
N SER A 6 7.42 24.26 2.11
CA SER A 6 7.07 25.68 2.07
C SER A 6 8.08 26.54 2.87
N LEU A 7 8.46 26.08 4.05
CA LEU A 7 9.42 26.82 4.89
C LEU A 7 10.85 26.76 4.37
N ALA A 8 11.28 25.62 3.81
CA ALA A 8 12.63 25.48 3.25
C ALA A 8 12.88 26.35 2.00
N GLN A 9 11.83 26.95 1.41
CA GLN A 9 11.95 27.92 0.33
C GLN A 9 12.29 29.34 0.81
N VAL A 10 11.92 29.68 2.06
CA VAL A 10 11.96 31.04 2.58
C VAL A 10 12.79 31.19 3.85
N SER A 11 13.11 30.09 4.53
CA SER A 11 13.86 30.07 5.80
C SER A 11 14.98 29.04 5.79
N PRO A 12 16.03 29.23 6.58
CA PRO A 12 17.04 28.23 6.83
C PRO A 12 16.40 26.92 7.35
N LEU A 13 17.02 25.78 7.00
CA LEU A 13 16.50 24.45 7.34
C LEU A 13 16.29 24.26 8.84
N GLU A 14 17.20 24.75 9.67
CA GLU A 14 17.11 24.69 11.14
C GLU A 14 15.86 25.40 11.64
N GLU A 15 15.62 26.63 11.18
CA GLU A 15 14.46 27.42 11.58
C GLU A 15 13.14 26.80 11.08
N ALA A 16 13.13 26.25 9.88
CA ALA A 16 12.00 25.52 9.32
C ALA A 16 11.64 24.32 10.20
N LEU A 17 12.61 23.49 10.59
CA LEU A 17 12.41 22.33 11.46
C LEU A 17 11.92 22.73 12.84
N ARG A 18 12.52 23.76 13.45
CA ARG A 18 12.12 24.31 14.75
C ARG A 18 10.66 24.79 14.74
N THR A 19 10.29 25.51 13.69
CA THR A 19 8.93 26.03 13.53
C THR A 19 7.92 24.90 13.42
N ILE A 20 8.16 23.90 12.57
CA ILE A 20 7.25 22.76 12.38
C ILE A 20 7.15 21.92 13.67
N SER A 21 8.26 21.70 14.37
CA SER A 21 8.26 21.00 15.64
C SER A 21 7.37 21.66 16.67
N ARG A 22 7.45 23.00 16.81
CA ARG A 22 6.63 23.77 17.75
C ARG A 22 5.15 23.82 17.37
N GLN A 23 4.83 23.86 16.08
CA GLN A 23 3.45 23.91 15.57
C GLN A 23 2.77 22.53 15.55
N SER A 24 3.52 21.44 15.75
CA SER A 24 2.94 20.11 15.73
C SER A 24 2.05 19.87 16.95
N GLU A 25 0.78 19.56 16.73
CA GLU A 25 -0.20 19.24 17.79
C GLU A 25 0.05 17.85 18.39
N GLN A 26 0.57 16.92 17.62
CA GLN A 26 0.80 15.54 18.05
C GLN A 26 2.13 15.42 18.80
N PRO A 27 2.14 14.99 20.08
CA PRO A 27 3.37 14.92 20.88
C PRO A 27 4.45 14.04 20.27
N HIS A 28 4.06 12.90 19.72
CA HIS A 28 4.98 11.96 19.06
C HIS A 28 5.66 12.60 17.82
N VAL A 29 4.89 13.30 16.98
CA VAL A 29 5.45 13.98 15.79
C VAL A 29 6.37 15.12 16.22
N ARG A 30 5.99 15.87 17.27
CA ARG A 30 6.81 16.93 17.85
C ARG A 30 8.17 16.39 18.31
N GLN A 31 8.18 15.25 19.00
CA GLN A 31 9.41 14.62 19.46
C GLN A 31 10.32 14.22 18.31
N ILE A 32 9.79 13.48 17.31
CA ILE A 32 10.55 13.07 16.13
C ILE A 32 11.19 14.28 15.42
N LEU A 33 10.42 15.36 15.24
CA LEU A 33 10.91 16.57 14.58
C LEU A 33 11.94 17.30 15.44
N SER A 34 11.80 17.26 16.77
CA SER A 34 12.77 17.83 17.71
C SER A 34 14.10 17.05 17.66
N ASP A 35 14.05 15.72 17.59
CA ASP A 35 15.24 14.88 17.50
C ASP A 35 15.98 15.09 16.17
N VAL A 36 15.22 15.21 15.06
CA VAL A 36 15.80 15.57 13.76
C VAL A 36 16.40 16.98 13.78
N HIS A 37 15.71 17.94 14.38
CA HIS A 37 16.19 19.32 14.53
C HIS A 37 17.51 19.34 15.34
N ALA A 38 17.57 18.63 16.48
CA ALA A 38 18.78 18.55 17.28
C ALA A 38 19.98 18.01 16.48
N GLY A 39 19.76 16.92 15.69
CA GLY A 39 20.81 16.40 14.81
C GLY A 39 21.31 17.41 13.78
N VAL A 40 20.41 18.21 13.20
CA VAL A 40 20.81 19.25 12.23
C VAL A 40 21.57 20.39 12.92
N VAL A 41 21.17 20.81 14.12
CA VAL A 41 21.90 21.81 14.93
C VAL A 41 23.30 21.31 15.30
N GLU A 42 23.45 19.99 15.55
CA GLU A 42 24.75 19.33 15.77
C GLU A 42 25.63 19.25 14.50
N GLY A 43 25.15 19.75 13.36
CA GLY A 43 25.87 19.73 12.08
C GLY A 43 25.69 18.45 11.27
N GLN A 44 24.79 17.55 11.66
CA GLN A 44 24.48 16.37 10.84
C GLN A 44 23.68 16.76 9.59
N ARG A 45 23.83 15.97 8.53
CA ARG A 45 22.94 16.12 7.36
C ARG A 45 21.51 15.76 7.74
N LEU A 46 20.52 16.45 7.16
CA LEU A 46 19.10 16.18 7.40
C LEU A 46 18.75 14.71 7.15
N SER A 47 19.23 14.14 6.05
CA SER A 47 19.06 12.73 5.71
C SER A 47 19.63 11.77 6.76
N GLU A 48 20.70 12.16 7.43
CA GLU A 48 21.35 11.41 8.49
C GLU A 48 20.59 11.53 9.82
N ALA A 49 20.20 12.74 10.20
CA ALA A 49 19.35 12.98 11.35
C ALA A 49 18.01 12.17 11.25
N MET A 50 17.40 12.15 10.06
CA MET A 50 16.20 11.35 9.80
C MET A 50 16.44 9.83 9.83
N ARG A 51 17.66 9.33 9.75
CA ARG A 51 17.99 7.90 9.81
C ARG A 51 17.73 7.32 11.20
N ARG A 52 17.87 8.11 12.24
CA ARG A 52 17.58 7.71 13.63
C ARG A 52 16.09 7.36 13.78
N GLU A 53 15.23 8.06 13.02
CA GLU A 53 13.78 7.90 12.99
C GLU A 53 13.32 7.13 11.75
N SER A 54 13.93 5.99 11.47
CA SER A 54 13.72 5.18 10.25
C SER A 54 12.29 4.68 10.06
N ASN A 55 11.53 4.53 11.13
CA ASN A 55 10.11 4.15 11.08
C ASN A 55 9.22 5.30 10.56
N SER A 56 9.61 6.54 10.84
CA SER A 56 8.87 7.74 10.45
C SER A 56 9.32 8.28 9.09
N PHE A 57 10.58 8.04 8.72
CA PHE A 57 11.17 8.45 7.44
C PHE A 57 11.66 7.24 6.65
N PRO A 58 10.84 6.70 5.72
CA PRO A 58 11.21 5.56 4.88
C PRO A 58 12.49 5.77 4.08
N ALA A 59 13.15 4.68 3.67
CA ALA A 59 14.41 4.73 2.94
C ALA A 59 14.36 5.61 1.68
N LEU A 60 13.27 5.52 0.90
CA LEU A 60 13.03 6.39 -0.26
C LEU A 60 13.04 7.87 0.10
N TYR A 61 12.33 8.25 1.19
CA TYR A 61 12.26 9.63 1.65
C TYR A 61 13.66 10.16 1.97
N ARG A 62 14.43 9.41 2.76
CA ARG A 62 15.79 9.79 3.17
C ARG A 62 16.77 9.88 2.01
N ALA A 63 16.67 8.96 1.03
CA ALA A 63 17.51 9.00 -0.16
C ALA A 63 17.25 10.24 -1.01
N MET A 64 15.97 10.62 -1.19
CA MET A 64 15.62 11.86 -1.90
C MET A 64 16.13 13.11 -1.15
N ILE A 65 15.97 13.15 0.17
CA ILE A 65 16.54 14.26 0.97
C ILE A 65 18.06 14.32 0.83
N ALA A 66 18.76 13.17 0.92
CA ALA A 66 20.22 13.12 0.76
C ALA A 66 20.67 13.65 -0.60
N ALA A 67 19.96 13.30 -1.68
CA ALA A 67 20.22 13.82 -3.01
C ALA A 67 19.99 15.33 -3.09
N GLY A 68 18.90 15.83 -2.50
CA GLY A 68 18.60 17.26 -2.45
C GLY A 68 19.64 18.07 -1.65
N GLU A 69 20.13 17.51 -0.55
CA GLU A 69 21.21 18.10 0.24
C GLU A 69 22.52 18.16 -0.56
N GLY A 70 22.89 17.04 -1.18
CA GLY A 70 24.12 16.96 -1.98
C GLY A 70 24.12 17.88 -3.20
N ALA A 71 22.95 18.11 -3.79
CA ALA A 71 22.79 19.00 -4.96
C ALA A 71 22.44 20.45 -4.60
N GLY A 72 22.24 20.79 -3.33
CA GLY A 72 21.76 22.11 -2.91
C GLY A 72 20.33 22.45 -3.35
N THR A 73 19.53 21.44 -3.68
CA THR A 73 18.16 21.59 -4.21
C THR A 73 17.10 21.06 -3.24
N LEU A 74 17.39 21.14 -1.94
CA LEU A 74 16.51 20.61 -0.89
C LEU A 74 15.05 21.13 -0.97
N PRO A 75 14.79 22.44 -1.24
CA PRO A 75 13.43 22.94 -1.38
C PRO A 75 12.65 22.25 -2.51
N LEU A 76 13.28 22.05 -3.67
CA LEU A 76 12.66 21.36 -4.81
C LEU A 76 12.36 19.89 -4.50
N ILE A 77 13.30 19.21 -3.84
CA ILE A 77 13.13 17.80 -3.47
C ILE A 77 12.03 17.62 -2.43
N THR A 78 11.97 18.48 -1.41
CA THR A 78 10.92 18.45 -0.39
C THR A 78 9.54 18.72 -0.99
N GLU A 79 9.44 19.59 -2.00
CA GLU A 79 8.19 19.82 -2.73
C GLU A 79 7.75 18.58 -3.51
N ARG A 80 8.65 17.95 -4.26
CA ARG A 80 8.35 16.69 -4.98
C ARG A 80 7.93 15.58 -4.04
N LEU A 81 8.60 15.45 -2.89
CA LEU A 81 8.22 14.50 -1.84
C LEU A 81 6.83 14.80 -1.28
N ALA A 82 6.50 16.06 -1.04
CA ALA A 82 5.18 16.46 -0.58
C ALA A 82 4.10 16.06 -1.57
N VAL A 83 4.27 16.39 -2.85
CA VAL A 83 3.33 16.00 -3.93
C VAL A 83 3.20 14.48 -4.04
N LEU A 84 4.32 13.74 -3.96
CA LEU A 84 4.32 12.27 -4.02
C LEU A 84 3.48 11.67 -2.87
N LEU A 85 3.70 12.14 -1.64
CA LEU A 85 3.02 11.64 -0.45
C LEU A 85 1.53 12.03 -0.45
N GLU A 86 1.19 13.23 -0.88
CA GLU A 86 -0.20 13.69 -1.01
C GLU A 86 -0.98 12.85 -2.03
N ARG A 87 -0.41 12.61 -3.21
CA ARG A 87 -1.03 11.75 -4.22
C ARG A 87 -1.17 10.30 -3.74
N GLN A 88 -0.20 9.78 -2.97
CA GLN A 88 -0.31 8.45 -2.36
C GLN A 88 -1.43 8.39 -1.31
N ALA A 89 -1.55 9.43 -0.47
CA ALA A 89 -2.62 9.53 0.53
C ALA A 89 -3.99 9.67 -0.13
N GLU A 90 -4.12 10.47 -1.18
CA GLU A 90 -5.36 10.64 -1.95
C GLU A 90 -5.82 9.32 -2.59
N MET A 91 -4.90 8.59 -3.24
CA MET A 91 -5.23 7.27 -3.80
C MET A 91 -5.70 6.29 -2.72
N ARG A 92 -5.01 6.27 -1.58
CA ARG A 92 -5.41 5.42 -0.45
C ARG A 92 -6.77 5.83 0.09
N GLY A 93 -7.04 7.13 0.22
CA GLY A 93 -8.32 7.66 0.65
C GLY A 93 -9.46 7.25 -0.29
N LYS A 94 -9.26 7.38 -1.61
CA LYS A 94 -10.22 6.97 -2.63
C LYS A 94 -10.51 5.46 -2.58
N LEU A 95 -9.48 4.62 -2.39
CA LEU A 95 -9.65 3.17 -2.27
C LEU A 95 -10.44 2.79 -1.01
N ILE A 96 -10.08 3.38 0.14
CA ILE A 96 -10.79 3.12 1.41
C ILE A 96 -12.24 3.60 1.30
N GLY A 97 -12.47 4.80 0.76
CA GLY A 97 -13.82 5.35 0.56
C GLY A 97 -14.68 4.47 -0.36
N ALA A 98 -14.12 3.98 -1.46
CA ALA A 98 -14.82 3.10 -2.38
C ALA A 98 -15.18 1.73 -1.75
N LEU A 99 -14.37 1.24 -0.81
CA LEU A 99 -14.61 -0.04 -0.12
C LEU A 99 -15.49 0.11 1.12
N ALA A 100 -15.57 1.30 1.70
CA ALA A 100 -16.33 1.54 2.93
C ALA A 100 -17.83 1.26 2.73
N TYR A 101 -18.42 1.74 1.65
CA TYR A 101 -19.84 1.54 1.38
C TYR A 101 -20.23 0.06 1.20
N PRO A 102 -19.57 -0.74 0.34
CA PRO A 102 -19.83 -2.18 0.24
C PRO A 102 -19.62 -2.93 1.56
N ALA A 103 -18.61 -2.55 2.33
CA ALA A 103 -18.34 -3.18 3.62
C ALA A 103 -19.45 -2.92 4.65
N ILE A 104 -19.90 -1.66 4.77
CA ILE A 104 -21.00 -1.29 5.67
C ILE A 104 -22.29 -1.98 5.23
N LEU A 105 -22.61 -1.92 3.94
CA LEU A 105 -23.82 -2.56 3.42
C LEU A 105 -23.83 -4.08 3.66
N SER A 106 -22.69 -4.74 3.41
CA SER A 106 -22.55 -6.18 3.66
C SER A 106 -22.70 -6.52 5.15
N LEU A 107 -22.14 -5.69 6.03
CA LEU A 107 -22.26 -5.86 7.47
C LEU A 107 -23.72 -5.74 7.92
N VAL A 108 -24.41 -4.67 7.49
CA VAL A 108 -25.82 -4.44 7.83
C VAL A 108 -26.69 -5.57 7.28
N ALA A 109 -26.52 -5.97 6.02
CA ALA A 109 -27.26 -7.06 5.43
C ALA A 109 -27.05 -8.38 6.21
N THR A 110 -25.81 -8.68 6.58
CA THR A 110 -25.47 -9.87 7.38
C THR A 110 -26.14 -9.83 8.75
N LEU A 111 -26.13 -8.70 9.44
CA LEU A 111 -26.78 -8.53 10.74
C LEU A 111 -28.31 -8.69 10.65
N VAL A 112 -28.93 -8.13 9.60
CA VAL A 112 -30.38 -8.26 9.38
C VAL A 112 -30.75 -9.70 9.10
N VAL A 113 -30.02 -10.38 8.20
CA VAL A 113 -30.26 -11.80 7.89
C VAL A 113 -30.08 -12.66 9.14
N MET A 114 -29.02 -12.43 9.91
CA MET A 114 -28.75 -13.16 11.15
C MET A 114 -29.89 -12.94 12.20
N GLY A 115 -30.35 -11.69 12.34
CA GLY A 115 -31.47 -11.35 13.21
C GLY A 115 -32.78 -12.07 12.81
N LEU A 116 -33.08 -12.09 11.51
CA LEU A 116 -34.24 -12.81 10.98
C LEU A 116 -34.11 -14.33 11.19
N MET A 117 -32.94 -14.91 10.96
CA MET A 117 -32.69 -16.33 11.17
C MET A 117 -32.84 -16.75 12.63
N VAL A 118 -32.45 -15.92 13.57
CA VAL A 118 -32.56 -16.24 15.02
C VAL A 118 -33.95 -15.96 15.56
N SER A 119 -34.64 -14.91 15.07
CA SER A 119 -35.91 -14.47 15.68
C SER A 119 -37.17 -14.94 14.94
N VAL A 120 -37.12 -14.94 13.61
CA VAL A 120 -38.34 -15.21 12.78
C VAL A 120 -38.41 -16.67 12.38
N VAL A 121 -37.32 -17.28 11.97
CA VAL A 121 -37.32 -18.67 11.48
C VAL A 121 -37.85 -19.64 12.53
N PRO A 122 -37.45 -19.61 13.83
CA PRO A 122 -38.00 -20.51 14.84
C PRO A 122 -39.54 -20.40 15.00
N ARG A 123 -40.06 -19.16 14.99
CA ARG A 123 -41.51 -18.91 15.14
C ARG A 123 -42.32 -19.48 13.96
N VAL A 124 -41.76 -19.36 12.75
CA VAL A 124 -42.41 -19.94 11.56
C VAL A 124 -42.42 -21.46 11.63
N VAL A 125 -41.33 -22.08 12.09
CA VAL A 125 -41.21 -23.55 12.28
C VAL A 125 -42.25 -24.05 13.27
N GLU A 126 -42.38 -23.42 14.43
CA GLU A 126 -43.39 -23.79 15.46
C GLU A 126 -44.84 -23.75 14.93
N GLN A 127 -45.13 -22.80 14.00
CA GLN A 127 -46.48 -22.75 13.38
C GLN A 127 -46.72 -23.91 12.42
N PHE A 128 -45.73 -24.41 11.70
CA PHE A 128 -45.87 -25.54 10.78
C PHE A 128 -45.93 -26.89 11.52
N ASP A 129 -45.16 -27.03 12.61
CA ASP A 129 -45.19 -28.23 13.44
C ASP A 129 -46.59 -28.46 14.04
N ASN A 130 -47.36 -27.41 14.30
CA ASN A 130 -48.73 -27.49 14.83
C ASN A 130 -49.79 -27.94 13.79
N VAL A 131 -49.47 -28.00 12.49
CA VAL A 131 -50.40 -28.28 11.39
C VAL A 131 -50.12 -29.62 10.71
N ASP A 132 -49.15 -30.40 11.19
CA ASP A 132 -48.74 -31.73 10.69
C ASP A 132 -48.41 -31.77 9.18
N GLN A 133 -48.04 -30.62 8.59
CA GLN A 133 -47.66 -30.50 7.19
C GLN A 133 -46.15 -30.63 7.01
N GLN A 134 -45.72 -31.47 6.06
CA GLN A 134 -44.30 -31.60 5.72
C GLN A 134 -43.75 -30.32 5.10
N LEU A 135 -42.76 -29.72 5.73
CA LEU A 135 -42.08 -28.55 5.25
C LEU A 135 -41.39 -28.80 3.89
N PRO A 136 -41.48 -27.86 2.92
CA PRO A 136 -40.75 -27.94 1.67
C PRO A 136 -39.23 -28.12 1.91
N LEU A 137 -38.56 -28.86 1.02
CA LEU A 137 -37.12 -29.17 1.12
C LEU A 137 -36.25 -27.92 1.35
N ILE A 138 -36.55 -26.82 0.64
CA ILE A 138 -35.82 -25.56 0.77
C ILE A 138 -35.94 -24.98 2.18
N THR A 139 -37.17 -25.02 2.75
CA THR A 139 -37.42 -24.52 4.11
C THR A 139 -36.66 -25.35 5.14
N ARG A 140 -36.63 -26.68 4.99
CA ARG A 140 -35.88 -27.59 5.86
C ARG A 140 -34.38 -27.35 5.83
N ILE A 141 -33.80 -27.04 4.65
CA ILE A 141 -32.39 -26.66 4.50
C ILE A 141 -32.11 -25.33 5.21
N VAL A 142 -32.96 -24.32 5.00
CA VAL A 142 -32.80 -23.00 5.65
C VAL A 142 -32.88 -23.12 7.18
N ILE A 143 -33.81 -23.90 7.69
CA ILE A 143 -33.95 -24.18 9.13
C ILE A 143 -32.72 -24.88 9.67
N GLY A 144 -32.20 -25.90 8.97
CA GLY A 144 -30.99 -26.61 9.36
C GLY A 144 -29.78 -25.70 9.45
N ILE A 145 -29.60 -24.82 8.46
CA ILE A 145 -28.52 -23.79 8.46
C ILE A 145 -28.72 -22.81 9.61
N SER A 146 -29.94 -22.33 9.83
CA SER A 146 -30.27 -21.39 10.91
C SER A 146 -30.01 -22.01 12.30
N ALA A 147 -30.46 -23.22 12.55
CA ALA A 147 -30.22 -23.95 13.79
C ALA A 147 -28.72 -24.20 14.03
N PHE A 148 -27.99 -24.56 12.98
CA PHE A 148 -26.53 -24.71 13.04
C PHE A 148 -25.86 -23.39 13.37
N LEU A 149 -26.20 -22.28 12.70
CA LEU A 149 -25.65 -20.95 13.01
C LEU A 149 -26.01 -20.52 14.44
N ALA A 150 -27.27 -20.68 14.85
CA ALA A 150 -27.73 -20.28 16.17
C ALA A 150 -27.12 -21.11 17.31
N SER A 151 -26.83 -22.39 17.10
CA SER A 151 -26.23 -23.26 18.11
C SER A 151 -24.69 -23.13 18.17
N TYR A 152 -24.06 -22.88 17.03
CA TYR A 152 -22.60 -22.94 16.92
C TYR A 152 -21.95 -21.60 16.57
N TYR A 153 -22.67 -20.46 16.65
CA TYR A 153 -22.12 -19.15 16.26
C TYR A 153 -20.80 -18.81 16.96
N TRP A 154 -20.70 -19.11 18.27
CA TRP A 154 -19.48 -18.84 19.04
C TRP A 154 -18.34 -19.79 18.64
N ALA A 155 -18.65 -21.06 18.32
CA ALA A 155 -17.64 -22.00 17.82
C ALA A 155 -17.16 -21.60 16.42
N LEU A 156 -18.05 -21.10 15.55
CA LEU A 156 -17.69 -20.56 14.25
C LEU A 156 -16.78 -19.33 14.37
N ILE A 157 -17.08 -18.43 15.31
CA ILE A 157 -16.21 -17.28 15.59
C ILE A 157 -14.85 -17.77 16.09
N LEU A 158 -14.81 -18.73 17.01
CA LEU A 158 -13.57 -19.29 17.53
C LEU A 158 -12.73 -19.95 16.42
N VAL A 159 -13.35 -20.75 15.57
CA VAL A 159 -12.70 -21.40 14.42
C VAL A 159 -12.18 -20.34 13.42
N ALA A 160 -12.97 -19.28 13.17
CA ALA A 160 -12.55 -18.18 12.31
C ALA A 160 -11.35 -17.43 12.88
N VAL A 161 -11.34 -17.15 14.19
CA VAL A 161 -10.22 -16.48 14.87
C VAL A 161 -8.97 -17.37 14.86
N ILE A 162 -9.11 -18.64 15.20
CA ILE A 162 -7.98 -19.61 15.16
C ILE A 162 -7.48 -19.77 13.73
N GLY A 163 -8.39 -19.90 12.75
CA GLY A 163 -8.05 -20.01 11.33
C GLY A 163 -7.30 -18.76 10.84
N ALA A 164 -7.78 -17.57 11.18
CA ALA A 164 -7.12 -16.30 10.86
C ALA A 164 -5.73 -16.20 11.51
N PHE A 165 -5.61 -16.63 12.77
CA PHE A 165 -4.33 -16.66 13.48
C PHE A 165 -3.34 -17.64 12.84
N LEU A 166 -3.76 -18.86 12.54
CA LEU A 166 -2.94 -19.85 11.86
C LEU A 166 -2.54 -19.41 10.45
N PHE A 167 -3.47 -18.79 9.72
CA PHE A 167 -3.20 -18.22 8.40
C PHE A 167 -2.18 -17.08 8.48
N ALA A 168 -2.34 -16.16 9.45
CA ALA A 168 -1.36 -15.09 9.68
C ALA A 168 0.02 -15.65 10.06
N GLN A 169 0.06 -16.73 10.84
CA GLN A 169 1.29 -17.43 11.19
C GLN A 169 1.93 -18.12 9.97
N ALA A 170 1.11 -18.77 9.13
CA ALA A 170 1.56 -19.39 7.90
C ALA A 170 2.12 -18.35 6.90
N LEU A 171 1.56 -17.15 6.84
CA LEU A 171 2.06 -16.04 6.02
C LEU A 171 3.45 -15.55 6.44
N LYS A 172 3.93 -15.86 7.65
CA LYS A 172 5.32 -15.57 8.06
C LYS A 172 6.33 -16.48 7.37
N ARG A 173 5.89 -17.67 6.88
CA ARG A 173 6.75 -18.58 6.12
C ARG A 173 6.90 -18.07 4.67
N PRO A 174 8.13 -17.79 4.19
CA PRO A 174 8.34 -17.15 2.89
C PRO A 174 7.79 -17.96 1.70
N ALA A 175 7.89 -19.29 1.73
CA ALA A 175 7.36 -20.16 0.68
C ALA A 175 5.83 -20.13 0.60
N PHE A 176 5.14 -20.17 1.75
CA PHE A 176 3.68 -20.07 1.79
C PHE A 176 3.19 -18.71 1.32
N ARG A 177 3.84 -17.64 1.80
CA ARG A 177 3.53 -16.27 1.38
C ARG A 177 3.69 -16.09 -0.13
N MET A 178 4.77 -16.60 -0.72
CA MET A 178 4.99 -16.56 -2.17
C MET A 178 3.85 -17.27 -2.94
N SER A 179 3.38 -18.44 -2.45
CA SER A 179 2.27 -19.16 -3.06
C SER A 179 0.95 -18.40 -2.98
N VAL A 180 0.65 -17.80 -1.82
CA VAL A 180 -0.54 -16.96 -1.62
C VAL A 180 -0.48 -15.73 -2.54
N ASP A 181 0.63 -15.01 -2.55
CA ASP A 181 0.83 -13.83 -3.38
C ASP A 181 0.70 -14.17 -4.88
N ARG A 182 1.22 -15.32 -5.31
CA ARG A 182 1.07 -15.83 -6.69
C ARG A 182 -0.38 -16.14 -7.04
N ASN A 183 -1.10 -16.80 -6.13
CA ASN A 183 -2.51 -17.16 -6.36
C ASN A 183 -3.40 -15.91 -6.43
N ILE A 184 -3.17 -14.91 -5.58
CA ILE A 184 -3.87 -13.61 -5.64
C ILE A 184 -3.67 -12.94 -7.00
N LEU A 185 -2.46 -12.98 -7.54
CA LEU A 185 -2.16 -12.40 -8.86
C LEU A 185 -2.78 -13.18 -10.03
N ARG A 186 -3.21 -14.45 -9.82
CA ARG A 186 -3.93 -15.25 -10.82
C ARG A 186 -5.43 -14.95 -10.89
N ILE A 187 -6.00 -14.37 -9.85
CA ILE A 187 -7.42 -13.97 -9.85
C ILE A 187 -7.60 -12.85 -10.88
N PRO A 188 -8.45 -13.04 -11.92
CA PRO A 188 -8.45 -12.16 -13.10
C PRO A 188 -8.72 -10.70 -12.77
N LEU A 189 -9.60 -10.38 -11.83
CA LEU A 189 -9.92 -9.01 -11.46
C LEU A 189 -8.91 -8.42 -10.46
N LEU A 190 -8.65 -9.15 -9.37
CA LEU A 190 -7.74 -8.71 -8.29
C LEU A 190 -6.28 -8.66 -8.77
N GLY A 191 -5.85 -9.68 -9.52
CA GLY A 191 -4.49 -9.74 -10.04
C GLY A 191 -4.18 -8.59 -11.00
N LYS A 192 -5.12 -8.25 -11.90
CA LYS A 192 -4.98 -7.12 -12.82
C LYS A 192 -4.92 -5.79 -12.04
N LEU A 193 -5.80 -5.62 -11.07
CA LEU A 193 -5.83 -4.42 -10.23
C LEU A 193 -4.52 -4.25 -9.45
N LEU A 194 -4.03 -5.31 -8.80
CA LEU A 194 -2.79 -5.26 -8.03
C LEU A 194 -1.56 -4.97 -8.90
N ARG A 195 -1.48 -5.57 -10.08
CA ARG A 195 -0.38 -5.27 -11.04
C ARG A 195 -0.44 -3.83 -11.51
N ASN A 196 -1.61 -3.30 -11.85
CA ASN A 196 -1.76 -1.91 -12.28
C ASN A 196 -1.42 -0.92 -11.16
N LEU A 197 -1.91 -1.17 -9.93
CA LEU A 197 -1.59 -0.33 -8.78
C LEU A 197 -0.09 -0.34 -8.46
N HIS A 198 0.53 -1.51 -8.56
CA HIS A 198 1.97 -1.63 -8.35
C HIS A 198 2.76 -0.92 -9.46
N ALA A 199 2.38 -1.13 -10.72
CA ALA A 199 2.99 -0.49 -11.88
C ALA A 199 2.89 1.04 -11.81
N ALA A 200 1.71 1.58 -11.50
CA ALA A 200 1.50 3.02 -11.34
C ALA A 200 2.33 3.60 -10.20
N ARG A 201 2.40 2.91 -9.04
CA ARG A 201 3.23 3.33 -7.91
C ARG A 201 4.71 3.34 -8.26
N MET A 202 5.20 2.26 -8.89
CA MET A 202 6.58 2.14 -9.34
C MET A 202 6.92 3.23 -10.36
N ALA A 203 6.09 3.41 -11.38
CA ALA A 203 6.29 4.44 -12.41
C ALA A 203 6.38 5.84 -11.80
N ARG A 204 5.47 6.19 -10.90
CA ARG A 204 5.47 7.50 -10.22
C ARG A 204 6.69 7.71 -9.34
N THR A 205 7.08 6.70 -8.58
CA THR A 205 8.27 6.77 -7.73
C THR A 205 9.51 6.96 -8.59
N LEU A 206 9.68 6.16 -9.64
CA LEU A 206 10.81 6.27 -10.55
C LEU A 206 10.82 7.61 -11.29
N ALA A 207 9.66 8.10 -11.78
CA ALA A 207 9.55 9.41 -12.41
C ALA A 207 10.07 10.52 -11.48
N THR A 208 9.62 10.51 -10.22
CA THR A 208 10.05 11.50 -9.23
C THR A 208 11.57 11.43 -8.96
N MET A 209 12.12 10.21 -8.90
CA MET A 209 13.55 10.00 -8.64
C MET A 209 14.42 10.42 -9.83
N VAL A 210 14.05 10.01 -11.05
CA VAL A 210 14.75 10.40 -12.28
C VAL A 210 14.70 11.91 -12.47
N ALA A 211 13.53 12.53 -12.28
CA ALA A 211 13.38 13.98 -12.31
C ALA A 211 14.21 14.69 -11.22
N SER A 212 14.52 14.02 -10.12
CA SER A 212 15.39 14.51 -9.04
C SER A 212 16.87 14.17 -9.27
N ARG A 213 17.23 13.67 -10.46
CA ARG A 213 18.58 13.25 -10.86
C ARG A 213 19.19 12.14 -9.99
N LEU A 214 18.37 11.36 -9.33
CA LEU A 214 18.83 10.15 -8.64
C LEU A 214 19.14 9.05 -9.66
N PRO A 215 20.19 8.25 -9.43
CA PRO A 215 20.49 7.10 -10.28
C PRO A 215 19.31 6.14 -10.38
N LEU A 216 18.95 5.74 -11.60
CA LEU A 216 17.82 4.85 -11.87
C LEU A 216 17.90 3.54 -11.06
N LEU A 217 19.10 2.97 -10.97
CA LEU A 217 19.33 1.73 -10.23
C LEU A 217 19.03 1.87 -8.74
N GLU A 218 19.37 2.99 -8.13
CA GLU A 218 19.04 3.29 -6.75
C GLU A 218 17.53 3.44 -6.57
N GLY A 219 16.88 4.13 -7.51
CA GLY A 219 15.43 4.26 -7.58
C GLY A 219 14.71 2.92 -7.61
N LEU A 220 15.14 2.01 -8.44
CA LEU A 220 14.59 0.66 -8.53
C LEU A 220 14.74 -0.12 -7.22
N ARG A 221 15.92 -0.08 -6.59
CA ARG A 221 16.16 -0.75 -5.30
C ARG A 221 15.28 -0.21 -4.17
N LEU A 222 15.17 1.11 -4.07
CA LEU A 222 14.35 1.78 -3.05
C LEU A 222 12.86 1.49 -3.25
N THR A 223 12.41 1.48 -4.50
CA THR A 223 11.04 1.10 -4.86
C THR A 223 10.76 -0.36 -4.49
N GLY A 224 11.69 -1.27 -4.78
CA GLY A 224 11.61 -2.69 -4.42
C GLY A 224 11.36 -2.91 -2.93
N GLY A 225 12.04 -2.16 -2.07
CA GLY A 225 11.87 -2.23 -0.62
C GLY A 225 10.45 -1.88 -0.11
N THR A 226 9.63 -1.21 -0.92
CA THR A 226 8.24 -0.87 -0.58
C THR A 226 7.21 -1.88 -1.06
N ILE A 227 7.61 -2.86 -1.87
CA ILE A 227 6.74 -3.87 -2.48
C ILE A 227 6.38 -4.93 -1.46
N ARG A 228 5.08 -5.04 -1.14
CA ARG A 228 4.58 -6.02 -0.17
C ARG A 228 4.42 -7.42 -0.78
N ASN A 229 4.03 -7.51 -2.04
CA ASN A 229 3.83 -8.78 -2.74
C ASN A 229 5.18 -9.38 -3.15
N LYS A 230 5.45 -10.60 -2.72
CA LYS A 230 6.74 -11.28 -2.94
C LYS A 230 7.04 -11.61 -4.40
N VAL A 231 6.02 -11.87 -5.21
CA VAL A 231 6.19 -12.13 -6.65
C VAL A 231 6.60 -10.84 -7.37
N LEU A 232 5.95 -9.72 -7.05
CA LEU A 232 6.28 -8.42 -7.62
C LEU A 232 7.63 -7.89 -7.11
N SER A 233 7.98 -8.18 -5.85
CA SER A 233 9.31 -7.87 -5.30
C SER A 233 10.41 -8.63 -6.03
N ALA A 234 10.25 -9.94 -6.24
CA ALA A 234 11.21 -10.74 -7.00
C ALA A 234 11.37 -10.23 -8.44
N ALA A 235 10.26 -9.90 -9.12
CA ALA A 235 10.32 -9.32 -10.46
C ALA A 235 11.06 -7.96 -10.48
N ASN A 236 10.94 -7.15 -9.43
CA ASN A 236 11.71 -5.92 -9.32
C ASN A 236 13.21 -6.19 -9.09
N ASP A 237 13.55 -7.20 -8.30
CA ASP A 237 14.95 -7.60 -8.07
C ASP A 237 15.60 -8.10 -9.37
N ASP A 238 14.87 -8.87 -10.20
CA ASP A 238 15.30 -9.29 -11.53
C ASP A 238 15.53 -8.09 -12.46
N ILE A 239 14.67 -7.07 -12.39
CA ILE A 239 14.84 -5.81 -13.16
C ILE A 239 16.07 -5.04 -12.69
N VAL A 240 16.29 -4.94 -11.38
CA VAL A 240 17.49 -4.29 -10.81
C VAL A 240 18.74 -4.96 -11.34
N GLU A 241 18.77 -6.29 -11.38
CA GLU A 241 19.93 -7.04 -11.87
C GLU A 241 20.14 -6.87 -13.37
N ALA A 242 19.06 -6.90 -14.16
CA ALA A 242 19.14 -6.68 -15.61
C ALA A 242 19.65 -5.27 -15.94
N VAL A 243 19.15 -4.24 -15.26
CA VAL A 243 19.60 -2.85 -15.45
C VAL A 243 21.04 -2.67 -14.96
N ARG A 244 21.43 -3.30 -13.85
CA ARG A 244 22.81 -3.30 -13.35
C ARG A 244 23.80 -3.89 -14.36
N SER A 245 23.36 -4.91 -15.10
CA SER A 245 24.14 -5.56 -16.15
C SER A 245 24.15 -4.79 -17.48
N GLY A 246 23.60 -3.57 -17.51
CA GLY A 246 23.56 -2.71 -18.70
C GLY A 246 22.36 -2.93 -19.61
N GLY A 247 21.38 -3.73 -19.20
CA GLY A 247 20.10 -3.90 -19.93
C GLY A 247 19.21 -2.68 -19.83
N SER A 248 18.29 -2.51 -20.82
CA SER A 248 17.28 -1.45 -20.76
C SER A 248 16.21 -1.75 -19.72
N LEU A 249 15.68 -0.73 -19.05
CA LEU A 249 14.58 -0.84 -18.10
C LEU A 249 13.34 -1.44 -18.76
N SER A 250 12.97 -0.94 -19.92
CA SER A 250 11.82 -1.43 -20.69
C SER A 250 11.95 -2.88 -21.12
N GLY A 251 13.17 -3.31 -21.50
CA GLY A 251 13.49 -4.71 -21.83
C GLY A 251 13.32 -5.61 -20.60
N ALA A 252 13.87 -5.23 -19.46
CA ALA A 252 13.74 -5.96 -18.21
C ALA A 252 12.29 -6.05 -17.74
N MET A 253 11.52 -4.95 -17.82
CA MET A 253 10.08 -4.94 -17.49
C MET A 253 9.27 -5.85 -18.41
N ARG A 254 9.61 -5.91 -19.70
CA ARG A 254 8.96 -6.81 -20.67
C ARG A 254 9.20 -8.26 -20.33
N THR A 255 10.45 -8.62 -20.02
CA THR A 255 10.85 -9.99 -19.67
C THR A 255 10.18 -10.48 -18.38
N SER A 256 9.99 -9.59 -17.40
CA SER A 256 9.33 -9.93 -16.12
C SER A 256 7.84 -10.32 -16.30
N GLY A 257 7.16 -9.84 -17.35
CA GLY A 257 5.77 -10.17 -17.69
C GLY A 257 4.72 -9.73 -16.67
N VAL A 258 5.10 -8.95 -15.66
CA VAL A 258 4.20 -8.50 -14.58
C VAL A 258 3.62 -7.10 -14.81
N PHE A 259 4.23 -6.32 -15.70
CA PHE A 259 3.85 -4.93 -15.95
C PHE A 259 2.86 -4.78 -17.10
N PRO A 260 1.94 -3.79 -17.01
CA PRO A 260 1.04 -3.48 -18.11
C PRO A 260 1.80 -3.09 -19.38
N PRO A 261 1.35 -3.52 -20.57
CA PRO A 261 2.03 -3.21 -21.83
C PRO A 261 2.23 -1.70 -22.08
N LEU A 262 1.26 -0.87 -21.65
CA LEU A 262 1.34 0.58 -21.77
C LEU A 262 2.55 1.15 -21.00
N LEU A 263 2.78 0.70 -19.77
CA LEU A 263 3.93 1.16 -18.99
C LEU A 263 5.25 0.75 -19.66
N VAL A 264 5.35 -0.48 -20.14
CA VAL A 264 6.55 -0.97 -20.86
C VAL A 264 6.81 -0.13 -22.12
N TYR A 265 5.76 0.19 -22.88
CA TYR A 265 5.85 1.01 -24.09
C TYR A 265 6.30 2.44 -23.78
N LEU A 266 5.68 3.10 -22.79
CA LEU A 266 6.06 4.46 -22.39
C LEU A 266 7.48 4.52 -21.82
N THR A 267 7.89 3.48 -21.06
CA THR A 267 9.27 3.37 -20.57
C THR A 267 10.26 3.26 -21.73
N ALA A 268 9.99 2.42 -22.74
CA ALA A 268 10.84 2.28 -23.91
C ALA A 268 10.94 3.60 -24.71
N SER A 269 9.83 4.30 -24.88
CA SER A 269 9.80 5.61 -25.54
C SER A 269 10.61 6.65 -24.74
N GLY A 270 10.49 6.65 -23.40
CA GLY A 270 11.24 7.55 -22.54
C GLY A 270 12.74 7.27 -22.53
N GLU A 271 13.14 5.99 -22.55
CA GLU A 271 14.56 5.58 -22.65
C GLU A 271 15.18 6.07 -23.98
N SER A 272 14.49 5.85 -25.09
CA SER A 272 14.98 6.25 -26.42
C SER A 272 15.01 7.78 -26.63
N ALA A 273 14.09 8.52 -26.03
CA ALA A 273 13.99 9.97 -26.14
C ALA A 273 14.80 10.72 -25.07
N GLY A 274 15.38 10.04 -24.07
CA GLY A 274 16.03 10.68 -22.93
C GLY A 274 15.06 11.44 -22.01
N GLN A 275 13.77 11.12 -22.06
CA GLN A 275 12.68 11.75 -21.29
C GLN A 275 11.93 10.74 -20.43
N LEU A 276 12.71 9.90 -19.74
CA LEU A 276 12.18 8.80 -18.95
C LEU A 276 11.26 9.27 -17.81
N ASP A 277 11.59 10.38 -17.16
CA ASP A 277 10.81 11.01 -16.10
C ASP A 277 9.39 11.36 -16.56
N GLN A 278 9.27 12.05 -17.71
CA GLN A 278 7.98 12.47 -18.25
C GLN A 278 7.12 11.27 -18.71
N MET A 279 7.75 10.28 -19.35
CA MET A 279 7.02 9.11 -19.82
C MET A 279 6.56 8.22 -18.69
N LEU A 280 7.35 8.06 -17.63
CA LEU A 280 6.94 7.36 -16.42
C LEU A 280 5.83 8.10 -15.65
N GLU A 281 5.85 9.44 -15.61
CA GLU A 281 4.77 10.22 -15.00
C GLU A 281 3.44 10.07 -15.77
N ARG A 282 3.49 10.04 -17.10
CA ARG A 282 2.31 9.78 -17.94
C ARG A 282 1.75 8.36 -17.77
N ALA A 283 2.60 7.40 -17.44
CA ALA A 283 2.19 6.01 -17.22
C ALA A 283 1.63 5.76 -15.81
N ALA A 284 1.79 6.70 -14.89
CA ALA A 284 1.46 6.58 -13.46
C ALA A 284 0.09 7.16 -13.11
#